data_ed9a0312e3e4b0fe6fa617febcd6dafa
#
_entry.id   ed9a0312e3e4b0fe6fa617febcd6dafa
#
_cell.length_a   1.000
_cell.length_b   1.000
_cell.length_c   1.000
_cell.angle_alpha   90.00
_cell.angle_beta   90.00
_cell.angle_gamma   90.00
#
_symmetry.space_group_name_H-M   'P 1'
#
loop_
_entity.id
_entity.type
_entity.pdbx_description
1 polymer ?
#
loop_
_entity_poly.entity_id
_entity_poly.type
_entity_poly.pdbx_seq_one_letter_code
_entity_poly.pdbx_strand_id
1 'polypeptide(L)'
;KENTGFCGAVNEGIRRADTPYVILLNNDTEVLPEFVEELLAAIKKSDRIFSAGAMMIDYHDRGRIDNAGDYYTAFGWAVARGKGKPLAEFNRPCRVFSCCGGAVIYRTGLLREMGPFDERHFAYLEDVDMGYRAKIHGYINCYAPGARVYHVGSATTGTRYNEKKVFLAARNSMYLIYKNMPFLQLLI
;
A
#
# COMPACT_ATOMS: atom_id res chain seq x y z
N LYS A 1 10.59 -23.43 -8.56
CA LYS A 1 10.12 -22.66 -7.39
C LYS A 1 8.65 -22.35 -7.62
N GLU A 2 7.83 -22.59 -6.62
CA GLU A 2 6.41 -22.28 -6.64
C GLU A 2 6.20 -20.74 -6.59
N ASN A 3 5.19 -20.24 -7.31
CA ASN A 3 4.81 -18.83 -7.27
C ASN A 3 3.94 -18.58 -6.03
N THR A 4 4.51 -17.96 -5.01
CA THR A 4 3.84 -17.65 -3.73
C THR A 4 3.11 -16.31 -3.73
N GLY A 5 3.01 -15.66 -4.89
CA GLY A 5 2.39 -14.34 -5.02
C GLY A 5 3.23 -13.20 -4.43
N PHE A 6 2.64 -12.01 -4.41
CA PHE A 6 3.26 -10.82 -3.84
C PHE A 6 3.52 -11.00 -2.34
N CYS A 7 2.52 -11.46 -1.59
CA CYS A 7 2.61 -11.60 -0.13
C CYS A 7 3.75 -12.52 0.30
N GLY A 8 3.89 -13.70 -0.31
CA GLY A 8 4.96 -14.64 0.03
C GLY A 8 6.35 -14.07 -0.27
N ALA A 9 6.51 -13.39 -1.41
CA ALA A 9 7.79 -12.77 -1.77
C ALA A 9 8.17 -11.64 -0.81
N VAL A 10 7.22 -10.77 -0.45
CA VAL A 10 7.42 -9.66 0.48
C VAL A 10 7.73 -10.18 1.89
N ASN A 11 7.01 -11.19 2.37
CA ASN A 11 7.26 -11.80 3.68
C ASN A 11 8.68 -12.38 3.78
N GLU A 12 9.18 -13.00 2.71
CA GLU A 12 10.56 -13.49 2.66
C GLU A 12 11.57 -12.33 2.78
N GLY A 13 11.34 -11.23 2.08
CA GLY A 13 12.16 -10.02 2.20
C GLY A 13 12.15 -9.44 3.62
N ILE A 14 10.98 -9.31 4.23
CA ILE A 14 10.82 -8.79 5.60
C ILE A 14 11.52 -9.68 6.65
N ARG A 15 11.47 -11.00 6.48
CA ARG A 15 12.18 -11.93 7.39
C ARG A 15 13.69 -11.74 7.36
N ARG A 16 14.25 -11.42 6.20
CA ARG A 16 15.70 -11.20 6.00
C ARG A 16 16.15 -9.78 6.34
N ALA A 17 15.23 -8.83 6.41
CA ALA A 17 15.58 -7.44 6.71
C ALA A 17 16.08 -7.31 8.16
N ASP A 18 17.28 -6.80 8.35
CA ASP A 18 17.90 -6.50 9.66
C ASP A 18 17.90 -5.01 10.01
N THR A 19 17.37 -4.20 9.11
CA THR A 19 17.29 -2.73 9.22
C THR A 19 16.01 -2.27 9.95
N PRO A 20 16.02 -1.08 10.58
CA PRO A 20 14.84 -0.54 11.28
C PRO A 20 13.66 -0.20 10.37
N TYR A 21 13.92 -0.05 9.07
CA TYR A 21 12.92 0.24 8.06
C TYR A 21 13.07 -0.67 6.85
N VAL A 22 11.96 -1.02 6.21
CA VAL A 22 11.92 -1.73 4.93
C VAL A 22 11.09 -0.95 3.92
N ILE A 23 11.58 -0.86 2.69
CA ILE A 23 10.83 -0.25 1.58
C ILE A 23 10.34 -1.37 0.67
N LEU A 24 9.03 -1.35 0.38
CA LEU A 24 8.46 -2.12 -0.72
C LEU A 24 8.40 -1.22 -1.95
N LEU A 25 8.91 -1.72 -3.04
CA LEU A 25 8.94 -1.00 -4.32
C LEU A 25 8.68 -1.99 -5.46
N ASN A 26 7.67 -1.70 -6.26
CA ASN A 26 7.38 -2.51 -7.43
C ASN A 26 8.49 -2.38 -8.48
N ASN A 27 8.73 -3.45 -9.22
CA ASN A 27 9.75 -3.52 -10.27
C ASN A 27 9.35 -2.79 -11.57
N ASP A 28 8.13 -2.26 -11.66
CA ASP A 28 7.62 -1.43 -12.75
C ASP A 28 7.51 0.05 -12.36
N THR A 29 8.49 0.52 -11.57
CA THR A 29 8.58 1.90 -11.08
C THR A 29 9.91 2.56 -11.43
N GLU A 30 9.87 3.89 -11.61
CA GLU A 30 11.02 4.77 -11.76
C GLU A 30 11.00 5.81 -10.63
N VAL A 31 11.96 5.75 -9.68
CA VAL A 31 12.01 6.64 -8.52
C VAL A 31 12.71 7.97 -8.85
N LEU A 32 12.26 9.06 -8.22
CA LEU A 32 12.96 10.35 -8.26
C LEU A 32 14.07 10.38 -7.19
N PRO A 33 15.07 11.26 -7.34
CA PRO A 33 16.28 11.27 -6.48
C PRO A 33 15.99 11.31 -4.98
N GLU A 34 15.03 12.12 -4.53
CA GLU A 34 14.72 12.34 -3.10
C GLU A 34 13.76 11.28 -2.51
N PHE A 35 13.45 10.22 -3.26
CA PHE A 35 12.42 9.24 -2.89
C PHE A 35 12.65 8.61 -1.50
N VAL A 36 13.87 8.13 -1.23
CA VAL A 36 14.21 7.45 0.03
C VAL A 36 14.25 8.43 1.19
N GLU A 37 14.89 9.60 1.00
CA GLU A 37 15.01 10.66 2.01
C GLU A 37 13.63 11.15 2.46
N GLU A 38 12.73 11.39 1.53
CA GLU A 38 11.38 11.87 1.80
C GLU A 38 10.53 10.83 2.54
N LEU A 39 10.64 9.53 2.17
CA LEU A 39 9.99 8.46 2.91
C LEU A 39 10.52 8.35 4.34
N LEU A 40 11.85 8.41 4.51
CA LEU A 40 12.49 8.37 5.83
C LEU A 40 12.11 9.58 6.67
N ALA A 41 12.08 10.78 6.09
CA ALA A 41 11.66 11.99 6.77
C ALA A 41 10.19 11.89 7.24
N ALA A 42 9.31 11.32 6.40
CA ALA A 42 7.91 11.15 6.73
C ALA A 42 7.69 10.16 7.87
N ILE A 43 8.30 8.96 7.82
CA ILE A 43 8.08 7.92 8.82
C ILE A 43 8.71 8.27 10.19
N LYS A 44 9.78 9.07 10.21
CA LYS A 44 10.46 9.51 11.43
C LYS A 44 9.74 10.63 12.19
N LYS A 45 8.70 11.26 11.62
CA LYS A 45 7.95 12.35 12.29
C LYS A 45 7.28 11.93 13.60
N SER A 46 6.96 10.66 13.76
CA SER A 46 6.37 10.12 14.99
C SER A 46 6.56 8.60 15.04
N ASP A 47 6.81 8.07 16.23
CA ASP A 47 6.93 6.62 16.46
C ASP A 47 5.59 5.88 16.26
N ARG A 48 4.48 6.62 16.25
CA ARG A 48 3.16 6.08 15.90
C ARG A 48 2.95 5.90 14.40
N ILE A 49 3.83 6.43 13.53
CA ILE A 49 3.72 6.21 12.09
C ILE A 49 4.27 4.82 11.77
N PHE A 50 3.39 3.96 11.33
CA PHE A 50 3.68 2.60 10.91
C PHE A 50 4.23 2.54 9.49
N SER A 51 3.57 3.26 8.57
CA SER A 51 3.93 3.30 7.15
C SER A 51 3.85 4.70 6.57
N ALA A 52 4.69 4.97 5.57
CA ALA A 52 4.62 6.17 4.74
C ALA A 52 4.64 5.79 3.26
N GLY A 53 3.57 6.13 2.53
CA GLY A 53 3.40 5.85 1.11
C GLY A 53 3.82 7.04 0.26
N ALA A 54 4.46 6.74 -0.87
CA ALA A 54 4.91 7.73 -1.84
C ALA A 54 3.75 8.30 -2.69
N MET A 55 4.01 9.43 -3.37
CA MET A 55 3.22 9.89 -4.50
C MET A 55 3.55 9.00 -5.70
N MET A 56 2.66 8.09 -6.04
CA MET A 56 2.76 7.32 -7.27
C MET A 56 2.10 8.12 -8.41
N ILE A 57 2.88 8.36 -9.44
CA ILE A 57 2.51 9.16 -10.61
C ILE A 57 2.32 8.20 -11.79
N ASP A 58 1.27 8.41 -12.58
CA ASP A 58 1.06 7.61 -13.79
C ASP A 58 2.24 7.80 -14.75
N TYR A 59 2.88 6.70 -15.15
CA TYR A 59 4.05 6.74 -16.02
C TYR A 59 3.71 7.31 -17.41
N HIS A 60 2.51 7.01 -17.92
CA HIS A 60 2.06 7.39 -19.26
C HIS A 60 1.44 8.78 -19.30
N ASP A 61 0.93 9.27 -18.16
CA ASP A 61 0.48 10.66 -17.98
C ASP A 61 1.08 11.25 -16.70
N ARG A 62 2.30 11.76 -16.80
CA ARG A 62 3.09 12.28 -15.68
C ARG A 62 2.48 13.51 -14.99
N GLY A 63 1.35 14.02 -15.47
CA GLY A 63 0.53 15.04 -14.83
C GLY A 63 -0.53 14.50 -13.87
N ARG A 64 -0.69 13.18 -13.77
CA ARG A 64 -1.76 12.52 -13.04
C ARG A 64 -1.25 11.60 -11.93
N ILE A 65 -2.02 11.55 -10.85
CA ILE A 65 -1.81 10.59 -9.77
C ILE A 65 -2.19 9.18 -10.23
N ASP A 66 -1.32 8.21 -9.97
CA ASP A 66 -1.68 6.80 -9.99
C ASP A 66 -2.23 6.34 -8.63
N ASN A 67 -1.49 6.64 -7.53
CA ASN A 67 -1.96 6.40 -6.16
C ASN A 67 -1.32 7.41 -5.19
N ALA A 68 -2.11 7.96 -4.28
CA ALA A 68 -1.67 8.87 -3.21
C ALA A 68 -2.14 8.37 -1.83
N GLY A 69 -2.08 7.04 -1.61
CA GLY A 69 -2.68 6.32 -0.48
C GLY A 69 -4.07 5.81 -0.81
N ASP A 70 -4.67 5.10 0.11
CA ASP A 70 -5.99 4.50 -0.10
C ASP A 70 -7.00 5.02 0.92
N TYR A 71 -8.26 5.05 0.50
CA TYR A 71 -9.43 5.15 1.36
C TYR A 71 -10.03 3.76 1.57
N TYR A 72 -10.70 3.59 2.70
CA TYR A 72 -11.55 2.44 2.94
C TYR A 72 -12.91 2.92 3.43
N THR A 73 -13.96 2.52 2.75
CA THR A 73 -15.32 2.97 3.06
C THR A 73 -15.94 2.14 4.17
N ALA A 74 -16.99 2.67 4.81
CA ALA A 74 -17.78 1.92 5.80
C ALA A 74 -18.45 0.66 5.23
N PHE A 75 -18.60 0.59 3.90
CA PHE A 75 -19.17 -0.56 3.20
C PHE A 75 -18.11 -1.60 2.75
N GLY A 76 -16.83 -1.45 3.17
CA GLY A 76 -15.81 -2.43 2.88
C GLY A 76 -15.10 -2.27 1.52
N TRP A 77 -15.20 -1.11 0.87
CA TRP A 77 -14.54 -0.85 -0.41
C TRP A 77 -13.23 -0.07 -0.23
N ALA A 78 -12.16 -0.60 -0.78
CA ALA A 78 -10.90 0.12 -0.92
C ALA A 78 -10.91 0.95 -2.21
N VAL A 79 -10.45 2.20 -2.12
CA VAL A 79 -10.41 3.14 -3.24
C VAL A 79 -9.07 3.86 -3.26
N ALA A 80 -8.36 3.78 -4.40
CA ALA A 80 -7.11 4.51 -4.59
C ALA A 80 -7.36 6.03 -4.58
N ARG A 81 -6.74 6.71 -3.61
CA ARG A 81 -6.86 8.15 -3.43
C ARG A 81 -6.16 8.88 -4.58
N GLY A 82 -6.86 9.77 -5.24
CA GLY A 82 -6.32 10.65 -6.26
C GLY A 82 -6.15 10.04 -7.65
N LYS A 83 -6.48 8.78 -7.87
CA LYS A 83 -6.32 8.11 -9.17
C LYS A 83 -6.87 8.96 -10.33
N GLY A 84 -6.01 9.30 -11.29
CA GLY A 84 -6.35 10.12 -12.47
C GLY A 84 -6.52 11.61 -12.21
N LYS A 85 -6.31 12.10 -10.98
CA LYS A 85 -6.40 13.52 -10.62
C LYS A 85 -5.07 14.25 -10.86
N PRO A 86 -5.09 15.60 -11.03
CA PRO A 86 -3.87 16.39 -11.16
C PRO A 86 -2.96 16.29 -9.93
N LEU A 87 -1.64 16.24 -10.13
CA LEU A 87 -0.65 16.18 -9.03
C LEU A 87 -0.77 17.36 -8.04
N ALA A 88 -1.12 18.55 -8.54
CA ALA A 88 -1.20 19.77 -7.73
C ALA A 88 -2.20 19.67 -6.56
N GLU A 89 -3.22 18.84 -6.68
CA GLU A 89 -4.22 18.63 -5.64
C GLU A 89 -3.71 17.75 -4.47
N PHE A 90 -2.55 17.07 -4.65
CA PHE A 90 -2.02 16.09 -3.71
C PHE A 90 -0.65 16.45 -3.12
N ASN A 91 -0.29 17.72 -3.07
CA ASN A 91 1.03 18.21 -2.61
C ASN A 91 1.15 18.29 -1.06
N ARG A 92 0.13 17.93 -0.30
CA ARG A 92 0.14 18.02 1.17
C ARG A 92 0.20 16.64 1.81
N PRO A 93 1.09 16.44 2.81
CA PRO A 93 1.10 15.21 3.58
C PRO A 93 -0.20 15.07 4.38
N CYS A 94 -0.69 13.85 4.49
CA CYS A 94 -1.89 13.56 5.26
C CYS A 94 -1.88 12.13 5.80
N ARG A 95 -2.78 11.84 6.74
CA ARG A 95 -3.09 10.47 7.14
C ARG A 95 -3.94 9.82 6.07
N VAL A 96 -3.66 8.55 5.78
CA VAL A 96 -4.41 7.72 4.83
C VAL A 96 -4.90 6.46 5.53
N PHE A 97 -5.78 5.72 4.90
CA PHE A 97 -6.22 4.45 5.46
C PHE A 97 -5.11 3.40 5.37
N SER A 98 -4.55 3.24 4.19
CA SER A 98 -3.38 2.40 3.90
C SER A 98 -2.47 3.07 2.87
N CYS A 99 -1.26 2.57 2.74
CA CYS A 99 -0.31 2.99 1.72
C CYS A 99 -0.20 1.87 0.69
N CYS A 100 -0.24 2.23 -0.60
CA CYS A 100 -0.08 1.26 -1.68
C CYS A 100 1.24 0.50 -1.57
N GLY A 101 1.18 -0.83 -1.58
CA GLY A 101 2.35 -1.72 -1.50
C GLY A 101 3.37 -1.55 -2.62
N GLY A 102 3.02 -0.81 -3.68
CA GLY A 102 3.89 -0.53 -4.81
C GLY A 102 5.01 0.47 -4.55
N ALA A 103 4.88 1.35 -3.53
CA ALA A 103 5.92 2.32 -3.15
C ALA A 103 5.70 2.83 -1.72
N VAL A 104 6.19 2.11 -0.73
CA VAL A 104 5.92 2.39 0.69
C VAL A 104 7.08 1.99 1.59
N ILE A 105 7.32 2.77 2.65
CA ILE A 105 8.25 2.43 3.73
C ILE A 105 7.46 1.99 4.97
N TYR A 106 7.96 0.97 5.66
CA TYR A 106 7.41 0.44 6.91
C TYR A 106 8.46 0.44 8.03
N ARG A 107 8.01 0.53 9.29
CA ARG A 107 8.85 0.17 10.45
C ARG A 107 8.93 -1.35 10.56
N THR A 108 10.13 -1.90 10.40
CA THR A 108 10.36 -3.36 10.40
C THR A 108 9.91 -4.03 11.70
N GLY A 109 10.18 -3.39 12.85
CA GLY A 109 9.75 -3.89 14.15
C GLY A 109 8.23 -4.03 14.27
N LEU A 110 7.49 -3.01 13.85
CA LEU A 110 6.02 -3.03 13.87
C LEU A 110 5.42 -4.01 12.86
N LEU A 111 6.04 -4.17 11.69
CA LEU A 111 5.62 -5.23 10.74
C LEU A 111 5.71 -6.61 11.36
N ARG A 112 6.78 -6.89 12.11
CA ARG A 112 6.96 -8.17 12.79
C ARG A 112 5.98 -8.36 13.94
N GLU A 113 5.70 -7.31 14.70
CA GLU A 113 4.73 -7.32 15.82
C GLU A 113 3.31 -7.60 15.32
N MET A 114 2.87 -6.93 14.24
CA MET A 114 1.55 -7.14 13.67
C MET A 114 1.41 -8.43 12.87
N GLY A 115 2.52 -9.12 12.62
CA GLY A 115 2.57 -10.31 11.79
C GLY A 115 2.70 -10.03 10.30
N PRO A 116 3.00 -11.06 9.49
CA PRO A 116 3.30 -10.94 8.07
C PRO A 116 2.11 -10.46 7.26
N PHE A 117 2.37 -10.11 5.99
CA PHE A 117 1.31 -10.00 5.00
C PHE A 117 0.58 -11.33 4.87
N ASP A 118 -0.74 -11.29 4.87
CA ASP A 118 -1.54 -12.52 4.81
C ASP A 118 -1.45 -13.15 3.41
N GLU A 119 -0.79 -14.28 3.31
CA GLU A 119 -0.51 -14.96 2.04
C GLU A 119 -1.79 -15.47 1.33
N ARG A 120 -2.93 -15.55 2.04
CA ARG A 120 -4.24 -15.87 1.44
C ARG A 120 -4.69 -14.82 0.43
N HIS A 121 -4.23 -13.57 0.58
CA HIS A 121 -4.47 -12.54 -0.44
C HIS A 121 -3.79 -12.90 -1.76
N PHE A 122 -2.64 -13.52 -1.74
CA PHE A 122 -1.77 -13.77 -2.88
C PHE A 122 -1.24 -12.45 -3.49
N ALA A 123 -2.12 -11.59 -3.96
CA ALA A 123 -1.89 -10.22 -4.44
C ALA A 123 -3.22 -9.45 -4.41
N TYR A 124 -3.14 -8.12 -4.31
CA TYR A 124 -4.22 -7.12 -4.20
C TYR A 124 -4.92 -7.09 -2.84
N LEU A 125 -5.03 -5.88 -2.30
CA LEU A 125 -5.61 -5.53 -0.99
C LEU A 125 -4.87 -6.08 0.23
N GLU A 126 -3.73 -6.71 0.07
CA GLU A 126 -2.84 -7.10 1.17
C GLU A 126 -2.25 -5.88 1.89
N ASP A 127 -2.03 -4.79 1.18
CA ASP A 127 -1.59 -3.50 1.70
C ASP A 127 -2.71 -2.79 2.46
N VAL A 128 -3.94 -2.91 2.00
CA VAL A 128 -5.13 -2.42 2.72
C VAL A 128 -5.36 -3.22 4.00
N ASP A 129 -5.19 -4.55 3.98
CA ASP A 129 -5.22 -5.41 5.17
C ASP A 129 -4.17 -4.98 6.20
N MET A 130 -2.95 -4.75 5.75
CA MET A 130 -1.84 -4.30 6.60
C MET A 130 -2.13 -2.92 7.21
N GLY A 131 -2.63 -1.99 6.40
CA GLY A 131 -3.05 -0.66 6.86
C GLY A 131 -4.20 -0.70 7.86
N TYR A 132 -5.16 -1.62 7.68
CA TYR A 132 -6.27 -1.84 8.60
C TYR A 132 -5.76 -2.36 9.95
N ARG A 133 -4.93 -3.40 9.94
CA ARG A 133 -4.32 -3.94 11.17
C ARG A 133 -3.54 -2.87 11.94
N ALA A 134 -2.74 -2.06 11.25
CA ALA A 134 -2.04 -0.94 11.87
C ALA A 134 -2.99 0.03 12.59
N LYS A 135 -4.14 0.37 11.99
CA LYS A 135 -5.13 1.24 12.61
C LYS A 135 -5.80 0.60 13.82
N ILE A 136 -6.11 -0.70 13.79
CA ILE A 136 -6.65 -1.43 14.95
C ILE A 136 -5.67 -1.37 16.14
N HIS A 137 -4.37 -1.44 15.88
CA HIS A 137 -3.30 -1.31 16.88
C HIS A 137 -3.00 0.16 17.27
N GLY A 138 -3.73 1.14 16.73
CA GLY A 138 -3.58 2.57 17.06
C GLY A 138 -2.43 3.27 16.33
N TYR A 139 -1.84 2.65 15.32
CA TYR A 139 -0.80 3.24 14.48
C TYR A 139 -1.38 4.08 13.33
N ILE A 140 -0.50 4.81 12.65
CA ILE A 140 -0.83 5.77 11.62
C ILE A 140 -0.17 5.34 10.30
N ASN A 141 -0.94 5.34 9.22
CA ASN A 141 -0.44 5.31 7.86
C ASN A 141 -0.46 6.73 7.31
N CYS A 142 0.61 7.19 6.67
CA CYS A 142 0.68 8.55 6.15
C CYS A 142 1.11 8.58 4.67
N TYR A 143 0.75 9.65 4.01
CA TYR A 143 1.13 9.96 2.64
C TYR A 143 2.25 10.99 2.65
N ALA A 144 3.32 10.71 1.89
CA ALA A 144 4.53 11.53 1.75
C ALA A 144 4.64 12.07 0.32
N PRO A 145 4.09 13.26 0.01
CA PRO A 145 4.05 13.80 -1.35
C PRO A 145 5.42 14.17 -1.92
N GLY A 146 6.45 14.35 -1.08
CA GLY A 146 7.83 14.58 -1.52
C GLY A 146 8.48 13.32 -2.08
N ALA A 147 8.12 12.15 -1.57
CA ALA A 147 8.57 10.87 -2.11
C ALA A 147 7.81 10.56 -3.39
N ARG A 148 8.45 10.70 -4.54
CA ARG A 148 7.80 10.59 -5.85
C ARG A 148 8.34 9.41 -6.64
N VAL A 149 7.42 8.71 -7.34
CA VAL A 149 7.75 7.57 -8.19
C VAL A 149 6.79 7.52 -9.39
N TYR A 150 7.33 7.30 -10.58
CA TYR A 150 6.52 6.97 -11.76
C TYR A 150 6.21 5.48 -11.74
N HIS A 151 4.97 5.10 -12.00
CA HIS A 151 4.51 3.72 -11.99
C HIS A 151 3.87 3.37 -13.33
N VAL A 152 4.41 2.35 -14.00
CA VAL A 152 3.91 1.89 -15.30
C VAL A 152 2.52 1.27 -15.14
N GLY A 153 2.34 0.53 -14.06
CA GLY A 153 1.09 -0.14 -13.75
C GLY A 153 0.78 -1.30 -14.69
N SER A 154 0.47 -2.45 -14.11
CA SER A 154 0.08 -3.63 -14.88
C SER A 154 1.14 -4.23 -15.81
N ALA A 155 2.41 -3.84 -15.71
CA ALA A 155 3.48 -4.37 -16.56
C ALA A 155 3.59 -5.91 -16.48
N THR A 156 3.44 -6.48 -15.29
CA THR A 156 3.53 -7.94 -15.05
C THR A 156 2.22 -8.68 -15.35
N THR A 157 1.08 -8.02 -15.26
CA THR A 157 -0.24 -8.67 -15.34
C THR A 157 -1.00 -8.34 -16.61
N GLY A 158 -0.36 -7.64 -17.57
CA GLY A 158 -0.95 -7.29 -18.86
C GLY A 158 -2.00 -6.17 -18.77
N THR A 159 -3.15 -6.33 -19.40
CA THR A 159 -4.17 -5.28 -19.48
C THR A 159 -4.71 -4.85 -18.10
N ARG A 160 -5.17 -3.60 -18.02
CA ARG A 160 -5.80 -2.99 -16.84
C ARG A 160 -6.96 -3.84 -16.27
N TYR A 161 -7.67 -4.52 -17.15
CA TYR A 161 -8.76 -5.44 -16.82
C TYR A 161 -8.42 -6.84 -17.32
N ASN A 162 -8.14 -7.76 -16.39
CA ASN A 162 -8.10 -9.18 -16.69
C ASN A 162 -8.86 -9.96 -15.60
N GLU A 163 -9.38 -11.13 -15.96
CA GLU A 163 -10.22 -11.95 -15.08
C GLU A 163 -9.56 -12.27 -13.75
N LYS A 164 -8.27 -12.60 -13.75
CA LYS A 164 -7.51 -12.93 -12.54
C LYS A 164 -7.43 -11.75 -11.58
N LYS A 165 -7.21 -10.53 -12.07
CA LYS A 165 -7.20 -9.31 -11.23
C LYS A 165 -8.56 -9.06 -10.62
N VAL A 166 -9.62 -9.11 -11.45
CA VAL A 166 -10.99 -8.87 -10.99
C VAL A 166 -11.39 -9.93 -9.95
N PHE A 167 -11.09 -11.20 -10.22
CA PHE A 167 -11.35 -12.28 -9.26
C PHE A 167 -10.62 -12.08 -7.93
N LEU A 168 -9.31 -11.80 -7.96
CA LEU A 168 -8.51 -11.59 -6.76
C LEU A 168 -9.00 -10.36 -5.98
N ALA A 169 -9.26 -9.24 -6.66
CA ALA A 169 -9.76 -8.04 -6.00
C ALA A 169 -11.13 -8.26 -5.35
N ALA A 170 -12.06 -8.91 -6.03
CA ALA A 170 -13.39 -9.22 -5.50
C ALA A 170 -13.30 -10.18 -4.30
N ARG A 171 -12.57 -11.30 -4.44
CA ARG A 171 -12.36 -12.28 -3.37
C ARG A 171 -11.72 -11.62 -2.15
N ASN A 172 -10.67 -10.84 -2.36
CA ASN A 172 -9.91 -10.22 -1.30
C ASN A 172 -10.70 -9.09 -0.61
N SER A 173 -11.58 -8.38 -1.33
CA SER A 173 -12.51 -7.42 -0.71
C SER A 173 -13.42 -8.11 0.30
N MET A 174 -14.03 -9.23 -0.07
CA MET A 174 -14.88 -10.01 0.84
C MET A 174 -14.08 -10.57 2.02
N TYR A 175 -12.88 -11.08 1.75
CA TYR A 175 -11.99 -11.60 2.77
C TYR A 175 -11.55 -10.51 3.77
N LEU A 176 -11.22 -9.32 3.28
CA LEU A 176 -10.84 -8.17 4.11
C LEU A 176 -11.98 -7.72 5.02
N ILE A 177 -13.21 -7.66 4.50
CA ILE A 177 -14.42 -7.36 5.27
C ILE A 177 -14.57 -8.38 6.41
N TYR A 178 -14.60 -9.68 6.08
CA TYR A 178 -14.76 -10.75 7.05
C TYR A 178 -13.68 -10.75 8.13
N LYS A 179 -12.42 -10.47 7.74
CA LYS A 179 -11.26 -10.54 8.64
C LYS A 179 -11.16 -9.35 9.59
N ASN A 180 -11.45 -8.14 9.13
CA ASN A 180 -11.07 -6.93 9.82
C ASN A 180 -12.25 -6.04 10.26
N MET A 181 -13.41 -6.13 9.63
CA MET A 181 -14.52 -5.25 9.97
C MET A 181 -15.17 -5.64 11.30
N PRO A 182 -15.60 -4.67 12.12
CA PRO A 182 -16.36 -4.94 13.33
C PRO A 182 -17.63 -5.71 13.03
N PHE A 183 -17.98 -6.67 13.89
CA PHE A 183 -19.14 -7.56 13.70
C PHE A 183 -20.44 -6.79 13.42
N LEU A 184 -20.67 -5.67 14.10
CA LEU A 184 -21.88 -4.86 13.89
C LEU A 184 -21.97 -4.28 12.47
N GLN A 185 -20.83 -3.98 11.84
CA GLN A 185 -20.81 -3.51 10.44
C GLN A 185 -21.06 -4.63 9.42
N LEU A 186 -20.87 -5.89 9.82
CA LEU A 186 -21.17 -7.03 8.95
C LEU A 186 -22.68 -7.35 8.87
N LEU A 187 -23.50 -6.71 9.74
CA LEU A 187 -24.94 -6.90 9.79
C LEU A 187 -25.73 -5.86 8.97
N ILE A 188 -25.03 -4.88 8.37
CA ILE A 188 -25.58 -3.81 7.51
C ILE A 188 -25.38 -4.17 6.04
#